data_f107e844fc9f0452256a843531146d8f
#
_entry.id   f107e844fc9f0452256a843531146d8f
#
_cell.length_a   1.000
_cell.length_b   1.000
_cell.length_c   1.000
_cell.angle_alpha   90.00
_cell.angle_beta   90.00
_cell.angle_gamma   90.00
#
_symmetry.space_group_name_H-M   'P 1'
#
loop_
_entity.id
_entity.type
_entity.pdbx_description
1 polymer ?
#
loop_
_entity_poly.entity_id
_entity_poly.type
_entity_poly.pdbx_seq_one_letter_code
_entity_poly.pdbx_strand_id
1 'polypeptide(L)'
;MLPLVCRTHEKPVAVSMKKMLLLVASVLLAVAVTAGCATLDAKQREWIFQPSNQSWGGAQSTSDMQDVWMDFDSQETGQSARLHGLWLAQPRADAPVLLYLHGARWNVSGSSARIRRMHALGFSVLAIDYRGFGQSSAGLPSEAMATEDAHAAWRWLAQQQPQAPRYIFGHSLGGAIAVNLASEVDDERGTMVEGTFTSMADLVGSFQWGWLPVSGLITQRFESVRKVARIGSPLLVVHGSNDSLVNARLGRQLYEAAQQPKRFVLVEGGSHHNTNAVGSPLYREAVASLFQLR
;
A
#
# COMPACT_ATOMS: atom_id res chain seq x y z
N MET A 1 -49.70 34.16 -56.92
CA MET A 1 -48.64 33.17 -57.22
C MET A 1 -47.96 32.79 -55.90
N LEU A 2 -48.30 31.65 -55.34
CA LEU A 2 -47.65 31.09 -54.15
C LEU A 2 -46.59 30.11 -54.59
N PRO A 3 -45.35 30.11 -53.98
CA PRO A 3 -44.35 29.14 -54.39
C PRO A 3 -44.63 27.74 -53.80
N LEU A 4 -44.57 26.71 -54.64
CA LEU A 4 -44.59 25.32 -54.22
C LEU A 4 -43.32 24.98 -53.38
N VAL A 5 -43.56 24.64 -52.12
CA VAL A 5 -42.50 24.06 -51.24
C VAL A 5 -42.32 22.59 -51.61
N CYS A 6 -41.25 22.25 -52.28
CA CYS A 6 -40.84 20.90 -52.57
C CYS A 6 -40.38 20.21 -51.29
N ARG A 7 -41.20 19.35 -50.67
CA ARG A 7 -40.77 18.49 -49.55
C ARG A 7 -39.94 17.33 -50.13
N THR A 8 -38.65 17.39 -49.89
CA THR A 8 -37.80 16.23 -50.16
C THR A 8 -38.10 15.18 -49.07
N HIS A 9 -38.73 14.10 -49.51
CA HIS A 9 -38.88 12.89 -48.69
C HIS A 9 -37.50 12.21 -48.58
N GLU A 10 -36.76 12.44 -47.50
CA GLU A 10 -35.62 11.57 -47.15
C GLU A 10 -36.13 10.18 -46.84
N LYS A 11 -35.70 9.20 -47.67
CA LYS A 11 -35.99 7.78 -47.41
C LYS A 11 -35.29 7.37 -46.12
N PRO A 12 -35.99 6.68 -45.19
CA PRO A 12 -35.31 6.16 -43.98
C PRO A 12 -34.21 5.17 -44.42
N VAL A 13 -32.98 5.40 -43.93
CA VAL A 13 -31.85 4.52 -44.19
C VAL A 13 -32.13 3.20 -43.45
N ALA A 14 -32.56 2.19 -44.18
CA ALA A 14 -32.79 0.86 -43.64
C ALA A 14 -31.43 0.23 -43.24
N VAL A 15 -31.12 0.22 -41.96
CA VAL A 15 -29.95 -0.50 -41.46
C VAL A 15 -30.14 -1.99 -41.70
N SER A 16 -29.24 -2.61 -42.49
CA SER A 16 -29.29 -4.04 -42.78
C SER A 16 -29.31 -4.84 -41.47
N MET A 17 -30.21 -5.80 -41.33
CA MET A 17 -30.35 -6.71 -40.18
C MET A 17 -29.01 -7.36 -39.78
N LYS A 18 -28.13 -7.67 -40.75
CA LYS A 18 -26.78 -8.18 -40.52
C LYS A 18 -25.91 -7.16 -39.79
N LYS A 19 -25.97 -5.86 -40.16
CA LYS A 19 -25.21 -4.79 -39.48
C LYS A 19 -25.73 -4.58 -38.06
N MET A 20 -27.02 -4.66 -37.82
CA MET A 20 -27.63 -4.57 -36.49
C MET A 20 -27.21 -5.74 -35.59
N LEU A 21 -27.22 -6.97 -36.11
CA LEU A 21 -26.76 -8.16 -35.38
C LEU A 21 -25.28 -8.10 -35.05
N LEU A 22 -24.42 -7.61 -35.93
CA LEU A 22 -22.99 -7.41 -35.66
C LEU A 22 -22.78 -6.34 -34.59
N LEU A 23 -23.54 -5.26 -34.61
CA LEU A 23 -23.46 -4.20 -33.58
C LEU A 23 -23.88 -4.77 -32.22
N VAL A 24 -24.98 -5.51 -32.14
CA VAL A 24 -25.43 -6.13 -30.89
C VAL A 24 -24.41 -7.13 -30.36
N ALA A 25 -23.84 -7.96 -31.22
CA ALA A 25 -22.80 -8.92 -30.82
C ALA A 25 -21.54 -8.23 -30.31
N SER A 26 -21.08 -7.14 -30.95
CA SER A 26 -19.91 -6.37 -30.47
C SER A 26 -20.18 -5.65 -29.13
N VAL A 27 -21.39 -5.14 -28.94
CA VAL A 27 -21.77 -4.53 -27.63
C VAL A 27 -21.81 -5.59 -26.53
N LEU A 28 -22.41 -6.75 -26.79
CA LEU A 28 -22.46 -7.86 -25.84
C LEU A 28 -21.05 -8.37 -25.48
N LEU A 29 -20.17 -8.49 -26.47
CA LEU A 29 -18.77 -8.86 -26.26
C LEU A 29 -18.04 -7.79 -25.40
N ALA A 30 -18.21 -6.52 -25.70
CA ALA A 30 -17.61 -5.44 -24.93
C ALA A 30 -18.10 -5.46 -23.48
N VAL A 31 -19.40 -5.65 -23.24
CA VAL A 31 -19.97 -5.79 -21.89
C VAL A 31 -19.39 -7.02 -21.16
N ALA A 32 -19.29 -8.16 -21.84
CA ALA A 32 -18.72 -9.37 -21.23
C ALA A 32 -17.24 -9.18 -20.86
N VAL A 33 -16.45 -8.54 -21.72
CA VAL A 33 -15.03 -8.23 -21.46
C VAL A 33 -14.88 -7.26 -20.28
N THR A 34 -15.64 -6.17 -20.25
CA THR A 34 -15.58 -5.18 -19.15
C THR A 34 -16.01 -5.79 -17.81
N ALA A 35 -17.09 -6.57 -17.79
CA ALA A 35 -17.55 -7.28 -16.60
C ALA A 35 -16.50 -8.31 -16.12
N GLY A 36 -15.87 -9.04 -17.05
CA GLY A 36 -14.80 -9.98 -16.76
C GLY A 36 -13.57 -9.28 -16.14
N CYS A 37 -13.14 -8.16 -16.69
CA CYS A 37 -12.04 -7.36 -16.16
C CYS A 37 -12.35 -6.81 -14.77
N ALA A 38 -13.55 -6.27 -14.54
CA ALA A 38 -13.95 -5.76 -13.23
C ALA A 38 -14.00 -6.88 -12.16
N THR A 39 -14.52 -8.05 -12.53
CA THR A 39 -14.55 -9.22 -11.64
C THR A 39 -13.14 -9.71 -11.30
N LEU A 40 -12.23 -9.73 -12.27
CA LEU A 40 -10.83 -10.11 -12.08
C LEU A 40 -10.12 -9.13 -11.13
N ASP A 41 -10.31 -7.82 -11.32
CA ASP A 41 -9.77 -6.80 -10.44
C ASP A 41 -10.28 -6.96 -9.00
N ALA A 42 -11.59 -7.09 -8.82
CA ALA A 42 -12.17 -7.28 -7.49
C ALA A 42 -11.60 -8.53 -6.79
N LYS A 43 -11.45 -9.65 -7.51
CA LYS A 43 -10.88 -10.88 -6.95
C LYS A 43 -9.40 -10.74 -6.59
N GLN A 44 -8.61 -10.02 -7.39
CA GLN A 44 -7.22 -9.73 -7.05
C GLN A 44 -7.12 -8.86 -5.79
N ARG A 45 -7.96 -7.84 -5.68
CA ARG A 45 -8.02 -6.97 -4.49
C ARG A 45 -8.38 -7.77 -3.24
N GLU A 46 -9.42 -8.61 -3.28
CA GLU A 46 -9.79 -9.52 -2.19
C GLU A 46 -8.61 -10.43 -1.80
N TRP A 47 -7.94 -11.03 -2.77
CA TRP A 47 -6.83 -11.97 -2.53
C TRP A 47 -5.56 -11.30 -2.02
N ILE A 48 -5.21 -10.13 -2.55
CA ILE A 48 -3.99 -9.40 -2.18
C ILE A 48 -4.14 -8.78 -0.78
N PHE A 49 -5.22 -8.05 -0.54
CA PHE A 49 -5.39 -7.30 0.70
C PHE A 49 -5.91 -8.17 1.84
N GLN A 50 -6.87 -9.08 1.58
CA GLN A 50 -7.55 -9.91 2.58
C GLN A 50 -8.00 -9.10 3.79
N PRO A 51 -8.79 -8.01 3.59
CA PRO A 51 -9.17 -7.12 4.66
C PRO A 51 -10.02 -7.85 5.71
N SER A 52 -9.82 -7.53 6.98
CA SER A 52 -10.54 -8.16 8.07
C SER A 52 -10.67 -7.20 9.25
N ASN A 53 -11.82 -7.31 9.94
CA ASN A 53 -12.04 -6.67 11.23
C ASN A 53 -11.52 -7.53 12.40
N GLN A 54 -11.06 -8.74 12.11
CA GLN A 54 -10.52 -9.65 13.13
C GLN A 54 -9.06 -9.30 13.41
N SER A 55 -8.69 -9.26 14.68
CA SER A 55 -7.31 -9.26 15.08
C SER A 55 -6.74 -10.68 15.03
N TRP A 56 -5.45 -10.83 14.80
CA TRP A 56 -4.77 -12.12 14.89
C TRP A 56 -5.01 -12.73 16.27
N GLY A 57 -5.30 -14.05 16.30
CA GLY A 57 -5.46 -14.79 17.57
C GLY A 57 -4.23 -14.62 18.46
N GLY A 58 -4.41 -14.04 19.64
CA GLY A 58 -3.33 -13.63 20.53
C GLY A 58 -2.89 -12.16 20.32
N ALA A 59 -3.70 -11.32 19.67
CA ALA A 59 -3.47 -9.88 19.61
C ALA A 59 -3.12 -9.34 20.99
N GLN A 60 -1.94 -8.79 21.13
CA GLN A 60 -1.56 -8.09 22.36
C GLN A 60 -2.48 -6.89 22.55
N SER A 61 -2.86 -6.62 23.79
CA SER A 61 -3.65 -5.45 24.14
C SER A 61 -3.06 -4.19 23.49
N THR A 62 -3.89 -3.29 23.01
CA THR A 62 -3.53 -1.96 22.54
C THR A 62 -3.88 -0.88 23.55
N SER A 63 -4.10 -1.25 24.83
CA SER A 63 -4.51 -0.32 25.90
C SER A 63 -3.50 0.76 26.24
N ASP A 64 -2.27 0.62 25.80
CA ASP A 64 -1.18 1.61 25.87
C ASP A 64 -1.14 2.54 24.65
N MET A 65 -2.02 2.35 23.69
CA MET A 65 -2.11 3.13 22.44
C MET A 65 -3.43 3.90 22.43
N GLN A 66 -3.39 5.09 21.86
CA GLN A 66 -4.58 5.94 21.72
C GLN A 66 -5.21 5.71 20.34
N ASP A 67 -6.53 5.48 20.29
CA ASP A 67 -7.28 5.52 19.03
C ASP A 67 -7.32 6.94 18.48
N VAL A 68 -7.00 7.09 17.19
CA VAL A 68 -7.06 8.36 16.47
C VAL A 68 -7.84 8.18 15.16
N TRP A 69 -8.45 9.29 14.72
CA TRP A 69 -9.31 9.29 13.55
C TRP A 69 -8.91 10.40 12.60
N MET A 70 -8.93 10.09 11.31
CA MET A 70 -8.51 10.99 10.24
C MET A 70 -9.61 11.05 9.19
N ASP A 71 -10.32 12.17 9.12
CA ASP A 71 -11.34 12.41 8.11
C ASP A 71 -10.70 13.10 6.90
N PHE A 72 -11.10 12.68 5.70
CA PHE A 72 -10.66 13.31 4.44
C PHE A 72 -11.65 13.02 3.30
N ASP A 73 -11.60 13.85 2.26
CA ASP A 73 -12.36 13.63 1.03
C ASP A 73 -11.51 12.86 0.04
N SER A 74 -11.96 11.66 -0.30
CA SER A 74 -11.26 10.74 -1.20
C SER A 74 -11.44 11.17 -2.65
N GLN A 75 -10.33 11.33 -3.35
CA GLN A 75 -10.32 11.56 -4.81
C GLN A 75 -10.61 10.25 -5.56
N GLU A 76 -10.20 9.11 -4.99
CA GLU A 76 -10.38 7.79 -5.59
C GLU A 76 -11.85 7.35 -5.63
N THR A 77 -12.65 7.76 -4.64
CA THR A 77 -14.08 7.38 -4.56
C THR A 77 -15.05 8.53 -4.74
N GLY A 78 -14.57 9.78 -4.66
CA GLY A 78 -15.41 10.97 -4.65
C GLY A 78 -16.29 11.11 -3.39
N GLN A 79 -15.97 10.40 -2.31
CA GLN A 79 -16.73 10.38 -1.07
C GLN A 79 -15.83 10.73 0.12
N SER A 80 -16.42 11.24 1.19
CA SER A 80 -15.72 11.40 2.46
C SER A 80 -15.36 10.04 3.05
N ALA A 81 -14.15 9.94 3.56
CA ALA A 81 -13.60 8.74 4.17
C ALA A 81 -12.99 9.04 5.53
N ARG A 82 -12.97 8.04 6.39
CA ARG A 82 -12.36 8.11 7.73
C ARG A 82 -11.42 6.94 7.92
N LEU A 83 -10.20 7.23 8.34
CA LEU A 83 -9.24 6.22 8.77
C LEU A 83 -9.20 6.15 10.29
N HIS A 84 -9.10 4.93 10.79
CA HIS A 84 -8.72 4.62 12.15
C HIS A 84 -7.21 4.43 12.24
N GLY A 85 -6.62 4.84 13.34
CA GLY A 85 -5.21 4.58 13.62
C GLY A 85 -4.97 4.42 15.12
N LEU A 86 -3.81 3.86 15.44
CA LEU A 86 -3.28 3.72 16.79
C LEU A 86 -2.08 4.65 16.94
N TRP A 87 -2.12 5.51 17.94
CA TRP A 87 -1.04 6.43 18.29
C TRP A 87 -0.35 5.97 19.56
N LEU A 88 0.98 5.78 19.49
CA LEU A 88 1.84 5.47 20.64
C LEU A 88 2.90 6.55 20.78
N ALA A 89 2.68 7.49 21.70
CA ALA A 89 3.54 8.65 21.91
C ALA A 89 4.79 8.33 22.72
N GLN A 90 5.90 8.95 22.36
CA GLN A 90 7.06 9.07 23.26
C GLN A 90 6.79 10.12 24.36
N PRO A 91 7.39 9.96 25.54
CA PRO A 91 7.32 10.99 26.59
C PRO A 91 7.96 12.32 26.19
N ARG A 92 8.94 12.31 25.29
CA ARG A 92 9.61 13.50 24.78
C ARG A 92 8.79 14.16 23.68
N ALA A 93 8.51 15.45 23.82
CA ALA A 93 7.74 16.21 22.83
C ALA A 93 8.48 16.39 21.47
N ASP A 94 9.81 16.34 21.48
CA ASP A 94 10.68 16.48 20.32
C ASP A 94 11.05 15.12 19.67
N ALA A 95 10.42 14.04 20.12
CA ALA A 95 10.67 12.72 19.55
C ALA A 95 10.31 12.66 18.06
N PRO A 96 11.10 11.95 17.22
CA PRO A 96 10.74 11.70 15.83
C PRO A 96 9.42 10.92 15.74
N VAL A 97 8.65 11.19 14.71
CA VAL A 97 7.39 10.49 14.49
C VAL A 97 7.49 9.53 13.30
N LEU A 98 6.82 8.40 13.41
CA LEU A 98 6.85 7.33 12.43
C LEU A 98 5.43 6.98 11.97
N LEU A 99 5.16 7.09 10.67
CA LEU A 99 3.97 6.49 10.07
C LEU A 99 4.24 5.02 9.81
N TYR A 100 3.47 4.14 10.46
CA TYR A 100 3.53 2.70 10.32
C TYR A 100 2.44 2.19 9.38
N LEU A 101 2.82 1.49 8.32
CA LEU A 101 1.97 0.93 7.28
C LEU A 101 2.02 -0.61 7.36
N HIS A 102 0.89 -1.23 7.75
CA HIS A 102 0.83 -2.68 7.95
C HIS A 102 0.73 -3.46 6.62
N GLY A 103 0.98 -4.75 6.69
CA GLY A 103 0.86 -5.67 5.56
C GLY A 103 -0.58 -6.07 5.25
N ALA A 104 -0.75 -7.02 4.32
CA ALA A 104 -2.03 -7.65 4.04
C ALA A 104 -2.57 -8.40 5.27
N ARG A 105 -3.88 -8.64 5.26
CA ARG A 105 -4.63 -9.36 6.31
C ARG A 105 -4.80 -8.59 7.61
N TRP A 106 -5.82 -8.98 8.39
CA TRP A 106 -6.17 -8.48 9.71
C TRP A 106 -6.34 -6.95 9.76
N ASN A 107 -5.99 -6.35 10.88
CA ASN A 107 -6.06 -4.92 11.13
C ASN A 107 -4.80 -4.44 11.88
N VAL A 108 -4.71 -3.14 12.13
CA VAL A 108 -3.56 -2.50 12.76
C VAL A 108 -3.24 -3.06 14.15
N SER A 109 -4.23 -3.52 14.92
CA SER A 109 -4.01 -4.09 16.25
C SER A 109 -3.16 -5.37 16.21
N GLY A 110 -3.22 -6.14 15.11
CA GLY A 110 -2.35 -7.29 14.88
C GLY A 110 -0.86 -6.92 14.75
N SER A 111 -0.56 -5.65 14.51
CA SER A 111 0.82 -5.12 14.44
C SER A 111 1.33 -4.54 15.76
N SER A 112 0.56 -4.60 16.86
CA SER A 112 0.87 -3.93 18.13
C SER A 112 2.27 -4.24 18.66
N ALA A 113 2.74 -5.48 18.58
CA ALA A 113 4.10 -5.85 18.97
C ALA A 113 5.18 -5.15 18.13
N ARG A 114 4.95 -4.99 16.82
CA ARG A 114 5.89 -4.32 15.91
C ARG A 114 5.85 -2.80 16.14
N ILE A 115 4.68 -2.23 16.38
CA ILE A 115 4.50 -0.81 16.77
C ILE A 115 5.34 -0.50 18.02
N ARG A 116 5.25 -1.34 19.08
CA ARG A 116 6.05 -1.15 20.29
C ARG A 116 7.55 -1.27 20.06
N ARG A 117 7.99 -2.11 19.13
CA ARG A 117 9.42 -2.20 18.78
C ARG A 117 9.90 -0.93 18.08
N MET A 118 9.10 -0.34 17.20
CA MET A 118 9.41 0.96 16.59
C MET A 118 9.43 2.06 17.66
N HIS A 119 8.47 2.05 18.58
CA HIS A 119 8.45 2.95 19.71
C HIS A 119 9.72 2.79 20.61
N ALA A 120 10.16 1.56 20.85
CA ALA A 120 11.39 1.29 21.60
C ALA A 120 12.69 1.74 20.89
N LEU A 121 12.62 2.07 19.60
CA LEU A 121 13.70 2.74 18.85
C LEU A 121 13.68 4.27 19.00
N GLY A 122 12.73 4.83 19.76
CA GLY A 122 12.64 6.26 20.04
C GLY A 122 11.61 7.02 19.21
N PHE A 123 10.80 6.36 18.41
CA PHE A 123 9.74 7.00 17.62
C PHE A 123 8.42 7.11 18.40
N SER A 124 7.73 8.24 18.29
CA SER A 124 6.26 8.25 18.43
C SER A 124 5.67 7.62 17.19
N VAL A 125 4.74 6.65 17.32
CA VAL A 125 4.26 5.85 16.18
C VAL A 125 2.78 6.09 15.92
N LEU A 126 2.44 6.50 14.69
CA LEU A 126 1.11 6.46 14.13
C LEU A 126 1.01 5.22 13.23
N ALA A 127 0.16 4.27 13.58
CA ALA A 127 -0.16 3.12 12.75
C ALA A 127 -1.60 3.21 12.29
N ILE A 128 -1.88 2.98 11.01
CA ILE A 128 -3.22 3.15 10.43
C ILE A 128 -3.81 1.84 9.94
N ASP A 129 -5.13 1.73 9.99
CA ASP A 129 -5.91 0.83 9.16
C ASP A 129 -6.23 1.52 7.84
N TYR A 130 -5.96 0.87 6.70
CA TYR A 130 -6.45 1.35 5.41
C TYR A 130 -7.97 1.16 5.32
N ARG A 131 -8.65 1.89 4.43
CA ARG A 131 -10.06 1.61 4.12
C ARG A 131 -10.29 0.14 3.83
N GLY A 132 -11.36 -0.42 4.38
CA GLY A 132 -11.67 -1.84 4.33
C GLY A 132 -11.05 -2.68 5.45
N PHE A 133 -10.15 -2.12 6.26
CA PHE A 133 -9.53 -2.78 7.40
C PHE A 133 -10.03 -2.19 8.73
N GLY A 134 -10.07 -3.03 9.76
CA GLY A 134 -10.33 -2.64 11.14
C GLY A 134 -11.57 -1.76 11.30
N GLN A 135 -11.36 -0.55 11.82
CA GLN A 135 -12.42 0.43 12.06
C GLN A 135 -12.46 1.57 11.03
N SER A 136 -11.58 1.55 10.02
CA SER A 136 -11.61 2.51 8.92
C SER A 136 -12.85 2.35 8.05
N SER A 137 -13.16 3.37 7.25
CA SER A 137 -14.30 3.34 6.31
C SER A 137 -14.35 2.03 5.52
N ALA A 138 -15.54 1.46 5.40
CA ALA A 138 -15.75 0.23 4.66
C ALA A 138 -15.40 0.38 3.16
N GLY A 139 -15.04 -0.73 2.54
CA GLY A 139 -14.73 -0.80 1.10
C GLY A 139 -13.78 -1.95 0.78
N LEU A 140 -13.73 -2.34 -0.47
CA LEU A 140 -12.70 -3.27 -0.93
C LEU A 140 -11.45 -2.45 -1.29
N PRO A 141 -10.32 -2.58 -0.56
CA PRO A 141 -9.13 -1.79 -0.79
C PRO A 141 -8.51 -2.04 -2.17
N SER A 142 -7.82 -1.05 -2.71
CA SER A 142 -7.00 -1.14 -3.92
C SER A 142 -5.62 -0.50 -3.68
N GLU A 143 -4.68 -0.71 -4.59
CA GLU A 143 -3.38 -0.01 -4.57
C GLU A 143 -3.57 1.51 -4.50
N ALA A 144 -4.45 2.07 -5.35
CA ALA A 144 -4.74 3.51 -5.38
C ALA A 144 -5.35 3.99 -4.05
N MET A 145 -6.36 3.29 -3.52
CA MET A 145 -6.97 3.63 -2.25
C MET A 145 -5.98 3.56 -1.08
N ALA A 146 -5.16 2.52 -0.99
CA ALA A 146 -4.19 2.37 0.09
C ALA A 146 -3.07 3.42 0.02
N THR A 147 -2.68 3.82 -1.19
CA THR A 147 -1.77 4.95 -1.42
C THR A 147 -2.39 6.26 -0.94
N GLU A 148 -3.63 6.55 -1.32
CA GLU A 148 -4.36 7.75 -0.88
C GLU A 148 -4.52 7.79 0.64
N ASP A 149 -4.83 6.65 1.27
CA ASP A 149 -4.93 6.51 2.72
C ASP A 149 -3.60 6.83 3.43
N ALA A 150 -2.48 6.33 2.89
CA ALA A 150 -1.15 6.65 3.40
C ALA A 150 -0.83 8.15 3.28
N HIS A 151 -1.20 8.80 2.17
CA HIS A 151 -1.06 10.25 2.01
C HIS A 151 -1.95 11.04 2.97
N ALA A 152 -3.19 10.60 3.21
CA ALA A 152 -4.09 11.24 4.17
C ALA A 152 -3.51 11.18 5.59
N ALA A 153 -3.00 10.02 5.99
CA ALA A 153 -2.33 9.83 7.28
C ALA A 153 -1.04 10.66 7.39
N TRP A 154 -0.25 10.76 6.32
CA TRP A 154 0.96 11.59 6.28
C TRP A 154 0.66 13.06 6.47
N ARG A 155 -0.37 13.60 5.78
CA ARG A 155 -0.83 14.98 5.95
C ARG A 155 -1.36 15.23 7.36
N TRP A 156 -2.15 14.31 7.90
CA TRP A 156 -2.66 14.39 9.27
C TRP A 156 -1.50 14.45 10.29
N LEU A 157 -0.51 13.57 10.13
CA LEU A 157 0.67 13.52 11.00
C LEU A 157 1.46 14.85 10.94
N ALA A 158 1.60 15.45 9.75
CA ALA A 158 2.21 16.75 9.57
C ALA A 158 1.48 17.87 10.33
N GLN A 159 0.15 17.81 10.36
CA GLN A 159 -0.67 18.79 11.08
C GLN A 159 -0.60 18.60 12.61
N GLN A 160 -0.58 17.33 13.08
CA GLN A 160 -0.52 17.04 14.51
C GLN A 160 0.88 17.24 15.11
N GLN A 161 1.92 17.04 14.31
CA GLN A 161 3.33 17.07 14.75
C GLN A 161 4.17 17.92 13.77
N PRO A 162 3.89 19.24 13.62
CA PRO A 162 4.47 20.06 12.56
C PRO A 162 5.98 20.28 12.68
N GLN A 163 6.55 20.13 13.88
CA GLN A 163 7.97 20.34 14.14
C GLN A 163 8.77 19.03 14.24
N ALA A 164 8.09 17.88 14.36
CA ALA A 164 8.77 16.60 14.52
C ALA A 164 9.33 16.10 13.18
N PRO A 165 10.57 15.57 13.16
CA PRO A 165 11.08 14.87 12.00
C PRO A 165 10.26 13.60 11.75
N ARG A 166 9.81 13.44 10.51
CA ARG A 166 8.86 12.38 10.12
C ARG A 166 9.54 11.28 9.34
N TYR A 167 9.17 10.05 9.68
CA TYR A 167 9.69 8.81 9.09
C TYR A 167 8.55 7.92 8.62
N ILE A 168 8.86 7.02 7.69
CA ILE A 168 7.91 6.04 7.15
C ILE A 168 8.43 4.64 7.43
N PHE A 169 7.56 3.76 7.91
CA PHE A 169 7.84 2.32 8.02
C PHE A 169 6.74 1.52 7.36
N GLY A 170 7.12 0.54 6.53
CA GLY A 170 6.18 -0.39 5.92
C GLY A 170 6.62 -1.84 6.03
N HIS A 171 5.66 -2.72 6.40
CA HIS A 171 5.87 -4.15 6.46
C HIS A 171 5.13 -4.86 5.32
N SER A 172 5.79 -5.77 4.60
CA SER A 172 5.18 -6.59 3.55
C SER A 172 4.50 -5.73 2.47
N LEU A 173 3.18 -5.87 2.24
CA LEU A 173 2.39 -5.00 1.36
C LEU A 173 2.52 -3.52 1.77
N GLY A 174 2.51 -3.22 3.08
CA GLY A 174 2.72 -1.88 3.59
C GLY A 174 4.10 -1.31 3.22
N GLY A 175 5.11 -2.16 2.98
CA GLY A 175 6.40 -1.74 2.46
C GLY A 175 6.32 -1.20 1.04
N ALA A 176 5.51 -1.80 0.18
CA ALA A 176 5.26 -1.26 -1.17
C ALA A 176 4.49 0.07 -1.12
N ILE A 177 3.52 0.20 -0.21
CA ILE A 177 2.80 1.46 0.03
C ILE A 177 3.76 2.53 0.58
N ALA A 178 4.66 2.16 1.50
CA ALA A 178 5.69 3.05 2.05
C ALA A 178 6.64 3.58 0.97
N VAL A 179 7.10 2.71 0.06
CA VAL A 179 7.94 3.11 -1.08
C VAL A 179 7.18 4.08 -1.99
N ASN A 180 5.88 3.82 -2.24
CA ASN A 180 5.07 4.73 -3.04
C ASN A 180 4.98 6.10 -2.37
N LEU A 181 4.54 6.16 -1.11
CA LEU A 181 4.43 7.40 -0.35
C LEU A 181 5.76 8.17 -0.34
N ALA A 182 6.86 7.51 0.07
CA ALA A 182 8.17 8.13 0.15
C ALA A 182 8.70 8.63 -1.20
N SER A 183 8.26 8.04 -2.32
CA SER A 183 8.64 8.51 -3.66
C SER A 183 7.87 9.74 -4.13
N GLU A 184 6.86 10.18 -3.39
CA GLU A 184 5.92 11.26 -3.76
C GLU A 184 5.90 12.42 -2.74
N VAL A 185 6.55 12.25 -1.58
CA VAL A 185 6.73 13.30 -0.56
C VAL A 185 8.21 13.72 -0.50
N ASP A 186 8.49 14.93 -0.01
CA ASP A 186 9.83 15.52 0.05
C ASP A 186 10.23 15.93 1.49
N ASP A 187 9.37 15.65 2.45
CA ASP A 187 9.51 16.09 3.84
C ASP A 187 9.74 14.93 4.83
N GLU A 188 9.90 13.69 4.34
CA GLU A 188 10.32 12.56 5.14
C GLU A 188 11.84 12.59 5.40
N ARG A 189 12.25 12.16 6.60
CA ARG A 189 13.64 12.11 7.04
C ARG A 189 14.29 10.74 6.92
N GLY A 190 13.50 9.75 6.55
CA GLY A 190 13.96 8.39 6.30
C GLY A 190 12.81 7.41 6.14
N THR A 191 13.06 6.38 5.34
CA THR A 191 12.09 5.33 5.05
C THR A 191 12.67 3.96 5.42
N MET A 192 11.86 3.15 6.09
CA MET A 192 12.20 1.76 6.46
C MET A 192 11.18 0.81 5.85
N VAL A 193 11.66 -0.27 5.23
CA VAL A 193 10.78 -1.34 4.73
C VAL A 193 11.27 -2.70 5.20
N GLU A 194 10.32 -3.56 5.62
CA GLU A 194 10.61 -4.90 6.11
C GLU A 194 9.83 -5.95 5.33
N GLY A 195 10.51 -7.00 4.83
CA GLY A 195 9.88 -8.14 4.20
C GLY A 195 9.02 -7.78 2.99
N THR A 196 9.42 -6.78 2.21
CA THR A 196 8.68 -6.26 1.05
C THR A 196 9.28 -6.75 -0.28
N PHE A 197 8.66 -6.35 -1.38
CA PHE A 197 8.93 -6.88 -2.71
C PHE A 197 9.10 -5.75 -3.75
N THR A 198 9.64 -6.12 -4.92
CA THR A 198 9.89 -5.23 -6.06
C THR A 198 8.64 -4.84 -6.82
N SER A 199 7.75 -5.82 -7.04
CA SER A 199 6.42 -5.65 -7.64
C SER A 199 5.53 -6.84 -7.30
N MET A 200 4.21 -6.69 -7.47
CA MET A 200 3.29 -7.83 -7.31
C MET A 200 3.58 -8.92 -8.35
N ALA A 201 3.98 -8.54 -9.56
CA ALA A 201 4.36 -9.50 -10.59
C ALA A 201 5.59 -10.34 -10.17
N ASP A 202 6.62 -9.72 -9.60
CA ASP A 202 7.81 -10.42 -9.13
C ASP A 202 7.48 -11.31 -7.92
N LEU A 203 6.60 -10.84 -7.02
CA LEU A 203 6.14 -11.63 -5.89
C LEU A 203 5.41 -12.89 -6.35
N VAL A 204 4.43 -12.76 -7.26
CA VAL A 204 3.69 -13.90 -7.84
C VAL A 204 4.65 -14.81 -8.61
N GLY A 205 5.59 -14.23 -9.39
CA GLY A 205 6.63 -14.96 -10.12
C GLY A 205 7.59 -15.74 -9.23
N SER A 206 7.69 -15.40 -7.94
CA SER A 206 8.55 -16.11 -6.97
C SER A 206 7.89 -17.37 -6.38
N PHE A 207 6.58 -17.58 -6.59
CA PHE A 207 5.87 -18.77 -6.12
C PHE A 207 6.05 -19.96 -7.06
N GLN A 208 5.67 -21.16 -6.61
CA GLN A 208 5.83 -22.43 -7.35
C GLN A 208 5.23 -22.43 -8.77
N TRP A 209 4.18 -21.66 -9.01
CA TRP A 209 3.49 -21.51 -10.30
C TRP A 209 3.87 -20.21 -11.04
N GLY A 210 4.92 -19.52 -10.59
CA GLY A 210 5.35 -18.22 -11.15
C GLY A 210 5.83 -18.25 -12.60
N TRP A 211 6.00 -19.44 -13.20
CA TRP A 211 6.32 -19.61 -14.61
C TRP A 211 5.13 -19.32 -15.56
N LEU A 212 3.90 -19.27 -15.01
CA LEU A 212 2.73 -18.91 -15.80
C LEU A 212 2.79 -17.42 -16.19
N PRO A 213 2.54 -17.05 -17.48
CA PRO A 213 2.64 -15.67 -17.95
C PRO A 213 1.41 -14.83 -17.54
N VAL A 214 1.15 -14.73 -16.22
CA VAL A 214 0.00 -14.00 -15.66
C VAL A 214 0.28 -12.53 -15.35
N SER A 215 1.53 -12.07 -15.50
CA SER A 215 1.93 -10.70 -15.16
C SER A 215 1.11 -9.61 -15.84
N GLY A 216 0.68 -9.86 -17.10
CA GLY A 216 -0.17 -8.94 -17.86
C GLY A 216 -1.61 -8.82 -17.33
N LEU A 217 -2.05 -9.74 -16.47
CA LEU A 217 -3.39 -9.76 -15.87
C LEU A 217 -3.41 -9.11 -14.49
N ILE A 218 -2.23 -8.78 -13.91
CA ILE A 218 -2.12 -8.18 -12.58
C ILE A 218 -2.56 -6.71 -12.65
N THR A 219 -3.63 -6.38 -11.94
CA THR A 219 -4.20 -5.03 -11.88
C THR A 219 -3.61 -4.21 -10.73
N GLN A 220 -3.34 -4.83 -9.59
CA GLN A 220 -2.73 -4.22 -8.40
C GLN A 220 -1.22 -4.44 -8.44
N ARG A 221 -0.48 -3.54 -9.08
CA ARG A 221 0.89 -3.80 -9.53
C ARG A 221 1.95 -3.60 -8.45
N PHE A 222 1.79 -2.59 -7.59
CA PHE A 222 2.76 -2.23 -6.55
C PHE A 222 4.22 -2.22 -7.08
N GLU A 223 4.49 -1.45 -8.13
CA GLU A 223 5.80 -1.41 -8.81
C GLU A 223 6.84 -0.63 -8.00
N SER A 224 7.20 -1.14 -6.82
CA SER A 224 8.12 -0.49 -5.87
C SER A 224 9.51 -0.26 -6.47
N VAL A 225 10.01 -1.20 -7.27
CA VAL A 225 11.35 -1.10 -7.88
C VAL A 225 11.48 0.08 -8.84
N ARG A 226 10.38 0.51 -9.47
CA ARG A 226 10.37 1.68 -10.37
C ARG A 226 10.28 3.01 -9.63
N LYS A 227 9.83 2.96 -8.36
CA LYS A 227 9.58 4.14 -7.53
C LYS A 227 10.71 4.40 -6.55
N VAL A 228 11.37 3.37 -6.05
CA VAL A 228 12.35 3.45 -4.96
C VAL A 228 13.52 4.40 -5.25
N ALA A 229 13.94 4.54 -6.51
CA ALA A 229 14.98 5.47 -6.90
C ALA A 229 14.60 6.97 -6.77
N ARG A 230 13.32 7.26 -6.55
CA ARG A 230 12.82 8.64 -6.35
C ARG A 230 12.73 9.03 -4.88
N ILE A 231 12.96 8.10 -3.95
CA ILE A 231 13.01 8.41 -2.52
C ILE A 231 14.19 9.34 -2.26
N GLY A 232 13.92 10.52 -1.74
CA GLY A 232 14.91 11.56 -1.48
C GLY A 232 15.64 11.42 -0.15
N SER A 233 15.13 10.57 0.74
CA SER A 233 15.65 10.34 2.09
C SER A 233 16.43 9.02 2.23
N PRO A 234 17.17 8.81 3.34
CA PRO A 234 17.81 7.54 3.62
C PRO A 234 16.85 6.36 3.66
N LEU A 235 17.20 5.23 3.01
CA LEU A 235 16.38 4.02 2.93
C LEU A 235 17.00 2.85 3.68
N LEU A 236 16.27 2.29 4.64
CA LEU A 236 16.61 1.03 5.30
C LEU A 236 15.72 -0.10 4.77
N VAL A 237 16.33 -1.11 4.15
CA VAL A 237 15.63 -2.34 3.73
C VAL A 237 16.06 -3.47 4.66
N VAL A 238 15.08 -4.09 5.33
CA VAL A 238 15.30 -5.22 6.25
C VAL A 238 14.57 -6.45 5.72
N HIS A 239 15.22 -7.61 5.77
CA HIS A 239 14.61 -8.87 5.35
C HIS A 239 15.07 -10.03 6.22
N GLY A 240 14.19 -10.99 6.48
CA GLY A 240 14.52 -12.21 7.18
C GLY A 240 15.10 -13.27 6.22
N SER A 241 16.15 -13.98 6.61
CA SER A 241 16.75 -15.04 5.77
C SER A 241 15.81 -16.23 5.58
N ASN A 242 14.88 -16.47 6.53
CA ASN A 242 13.89 -17.54 6.50
C ASN A 242 12.47 -17.04 6.11
N ASP A 243 12.38 -15.92 5.41
CA ASP A 243 11.10 -15.42 4.90
C ASP A 243 10.60 -16.32 3.76
N SER A 244 9.60 -17.14 4.05
CA SER A 244 8.98 -18.08 3.10
C SER A 244 7.84 -17.47 2.29
N LEU A 245 7.37 -16.26 2.64
CA LEU A 245 6.29 -15.57 1.93
C LEU A 245 6.84 -14.59 0.88
N VAL A 246 7.85 -13.83 1.25
CA VAL A 246 8.53 -12.89 0.36
C VAL A 246 10.01 -13.23 0.34
N ASN A 247 10.50 -13.72 -0.77
CA ASN A 247 11.91 -14.10 -0.90
C ASN A 247 12.83 -12.89 -0.67
N ALA A 248 13.84 -13.04 0.20
CA ALA A 248 14.77 -11.95 0.55
C ALA A 248 15.51 -11.35 -0.66
N ARG A 249 15.59 -12.09 -1.79
CA ARG A 249 16.10 -11.59 -3.06
C ARG A 249 15.32 -10.36 -3.54
N LEU A 250 13.98 -10.31 -3.35
CA LEU A 250 13.16 -9.17 -3.76
C LEU A 250 13.50 -7.92 -2.95
N GLY A 251 13.70 -8.06 -1.64
CA GLY A 251 14.19 -6.96 -0.81
C GLY A 251 15.60 -6.50 -1.22
N ARG A 252 16.48 -7.42 -1.59
CA ARG A 252 17.83 -7.10 -2.09
C ARG A 252 17.77 -6.33 -3.40
N GLN A 253 16.94 -6.75 -4.35
CA GLN A 253 16.74 -6.07 -5.63
C GLN A 253 16.15 -4.66 -5.43
N LEU A 254 15.21 -4.50 -4.49
CA LEU A 254 14.67 -3.18 -4.15
C LEU A 254 15.77 -2.27 -3.58
N TYR A 255 16.59 -2.78 -2.66
CA TYR A 255 17.76 -2.05 -2.13
C TYR A 255 18.73 -1.64 -3.25
N GLU A 256 19.05 -2.54 -4.18
CA GLU A 256 19.99 -2.26 -5.27
C GLU A 256 19.49 -1.11 -6.16
N ALA A 257 18.19 -1.05 -6.44
CA ALA A 257 17.54 -0.02 -7.26
C ALA A 257 17.41 1.36 -6.56
N ALA A 258 17.54 1.43 -5.23
CA ALA A 258 17.42 2.68 -4.47
C ALA A 258 18.67 3.57 -4.62
N GLN A 259 18.51 4.88 -4.35
CA GLN A 259 19.60 5.83 -4.26
C GLN A 259 20.30 5.78 -2.88
N GLN A 260 21.50 6.33 -2.80
CA GLN A 260 22.19 6.59 -1.53
C GLN A 260 21.60 7.83 -0.83
N PRO A 261 21.63 7.89 0.53
CA PRO A 261 22.15 6.89 1.44
C PRO A 261 21.15 5.74 1.69
N LYS A 262 21.63 4.51 1.69
CA LYS A 262 20.81 3.31 1.89
C LYS A 262 21.55 2.23 2.67
N ARG A 263 20.80 1.37 3.38
CA ARG A 263 21.35 0.20 4.07
C ARG A 263 20.43 -1.01 3.86
N PHE A 264 21.04 -2.18 3.66
CA PHE A 264 20.36 -3.48 3.65
C PHE A 264 20.75 -4.27 4.89
N VAL A 265 19.76 -4.84 5.58
CA VAL A 265 19.96 -5.71 6.74
C VAL A 265 19.29 -7.06 6.48
N LEU A 266 20.07 -8.12 6.37
CA LEU A 266 19.57 -9.49 6.39
C LEU A 266 19.57 -9.99 7.83
N VAL A 267 18.40 -10.37 8.34
CA VAL A 267 18.23 -10.91 9.69
C VAL A 267 18.26 -12.42 9.62
N GLU A 268 19.37 -13.01 10.07
CA GLU A 268 19.53 -14.47 10.08
C GLU A 268 18.48 -15.12 10.99
N GLY A 269 17.82 -16.17 10.48
CA GLY A 269 16.73 -16.87 11.17
C GLY A 269 15.40 -16.09 11.22
N GLY A 270 15.37 -14.85 10.72
CA GLY A 270 14.15 -14.05 10.63
C GLY A 270 13.16 -14.60 9.62
N SER A 271 11.90 -14.76 10.00
CA SER A 271 10.78 -15.11 9.11
C SER A 271 9.96 -13.87 8.77
N HIS A 272 9.00 -13.98 7.83
CA HIS A 272 8.10 -12.87 7.47
C HIS A 272 7.42 -12.19 8.68
N HIS A 273 7.14 -12.95 9.73
CA HIS A 273 6.39 -12.46 10.88
C HIS A 273 7.25 -12.02 12.07
N ASN A 274 8.49 -12.53 12.20
CA ASN A 274 9.31 -12.30 13.39
C ASN A 274 10.62 -11.56 13.12
N THR A 275 10.94 -11.19 11.88
CA THR A 275 12.19 -10.49 11.49
C THR A 275 12.47 -9.29 12.38
N ASN A 276 11.46 -8.47 12.64
CA ASN A 276 11.56 -7.30 13.53
C ASN A 276 11.91 -7.66 14.99
N ALA A 277 11.47 -8.83 15.47
CA ALA A 277 11.77 -9.30 16.82
C ALA A 277 13.19 -9.87 16.92
N VAL A 278 13.53 -10.77 16.00
CA VAL A 278 14.85 -11.44 15.94
C VAL A 278 15.94 -10.41 15.64
N GLY A 279 15.68 -9.49 14.72
CA GLY A 279 16.63 -8.46 14.27
C GLY A 279 16.69 -7.20 15.13
N SER A 280 16.04 -7.16 16.30
CA SER A 280 15.95 -5.92 17.12
C SER A 280 17.29 -5.19 17.36
N PRO A 281 18.42 -5.87 17.68
CA PRO A 281 19.72 -5.21 17.80
C PRO A 281 20.20 -4.60 16.47
N LEU A 282 20.00 -5.31 15.36
CA LEU A 282 20.40 -4.84 14.03
C LEU A 282 19.58 -3.63 13.58
N TYR A 283 18.28 -3.62 13.93
CA TYR A 283 17.43 -2.45 13.71
C TYR A 283 17.94 -1.23 14.45
N ARG A 284 18.26 -1.37 15.72
CA ARG A 284 18.78 -0.26 16.56
C ARG A 284 20.07 0.31 15.96
N GLU A 285 21.01 -0.53 15.61
CA GLU A 285 22.27 -0.12 15.00
C GLU A 285 22.04 0.57 13.64
N ALA A 286 21.18 -0.02 12.77
CA ALA A 286 20.91 0.52 11.46
C ALA A 286 20.20 1.88 11.52
N VAL A 287 19.21 2.02 12.39
CA VAL A 287 18.46 3.27 12.61
C VAL A 287 19.38 4.35 13.17
N ALA A 288 20.17 4.03 14.20
CA ALA A 288 21.11 5.00 14.80
C ALA A 288 22.15 5.48 13.76
N SER A 289 22.72 4.57 12.97
CA SER A 289 23.77 4.92 12.00
C SER A 289 23.25 5.62 10.76
N LEU A 290 22.11 5.14 10.19
CA LEU A 290 21.59 5.65 8.92
C LEU A 290 20.78 6.95 9.10
N PHE A 291 19.97 7.04 10.16
CA PHE A 291 19.10 8.19 10.41
C PHE A 291 19.66 9.15 11.48
N GLN A 292 20.83 8.82 12.06
CA GLN A 292 21.49 9.63 13.08
C GLN A 292 20.59 9.88 14.33
N LEU A 293 19.68 8.95 14.62
CA LEU A 293 18.82 9.00 15.79
C LEU A 293 19.60 8.48 17.02
N ARG A 294 19.54 9.28 18.12
CA ARG A 294 20.21 9.01 19.40
C ARG A 294 19.26 8.46 20.43
#